data_adaf20c62e2908a0fc2414f9bb2dca53
#
_entry.id   adaf20c62e2908a0fc2414f9bb2dca53
#
_cell.length_a   1.000
_cell.length_b   1.000
_cell.length_c   1.000
_cell.angle_alpha   90.00
_cell.angle_beta   90.00
_cell.angle_gamma   90.00
#
_symmetry.space_group_name_H-M   'P 1'
#
loop_
_entity.id
_entity.type
_entity.pdbx_description
1 polymer ?
#
loop_
_entity_poly.entity_id
_entity_poly.type
_entity_poly.pdbx_seq_one_letter_code
_entity_poly.pdbx_strand_id
1 'polypeptide(L)'
;MLKIFLSAMLAVLLSFPLTACAKSQALQIDGDHGKLSAILQTPDKSPYPLVIICHGFTSNKDYELITSLANKLEAAGIASIRFDFNGHGYSEGDFQDMTVLNEISDALKVYDYAVKLPQVTSVSIAGHSQGGVVASMTAGQLGAKKIKALALMAPAAVLREDSIRGNLFGYTYDSLNPPDYVEIFNGLRVGRNYILTAQTLQIYETAEKYKGPALMVHGTGDIIVPYTYSLRYQKIYPNSKVELLPKFDHSFRQDVDKATQIVADFFIKQLK
;
A
#
# COMPACT_ATOMS: atom_id res chain seq x y z
N MET A 1 -36.54 73.59 1.46
CA MET A 1 -35.25 72.91 1.85
C MET A 1 -35.54 71.45 2.15
N LEU A 2 -35.26 70.57 1.20
CA LEU A 2 -35.51 69.13 1.29
C LEU A 2 -34.17 68.46 1.69
N LYS A 3 -34.14 67.86 2.89
CA LYS A 3 -32.94 67.09 3.38
C LYS A 3 -33.05 65.65 2.88
N ILE A 4 -32.16 65.25 1.97
CA ILE A 4 -31.99 63.88 1.51
C ILE A 4 -31.10 63.18 2.53
N PHE A 5 -31.65 62.18 3.23
CA PHE A 5 -30.86 61.22 4.04
C PHE A 5 -30.31 60.07 3.13
N LEU A 6 -29.01 60.04 2.99
CA LEU A 6 -28.33 58.95 2.29
C LEU A 6 -28.02 57.84 3.31
N SER A 7 -28.80 56.74 3.26
CA SER A 7 -28.48 55.53 4.08
C SER A 7 -27.38 54.73 3.38
N ALA A 8 -26.20 54.68 3.98
CA ALA A 8 -25.14 53.77 3.55
C ALA A 8 -25.42 52.34 4.04
N MET A 9 -25.73 51.48 3.13
CA MET A 9 -25.91 50.04 3.40
C MET A 9 -24.57 49.34 3.42
N LEU A 10 -24.07 48.98 4.61
CA LEU A 10 -22.81 48.26 4.80
C LEU A 10 -23.03 46.79 4.47
N ALA A 11 -22.60 46.33 3.31
CA ALA A 11 -22.60 44.92 2.91
C ALA A 11 -21.51 44.18 3.67
N VAL A 12 -21.88 43.40 4.68
CA VAL A 12 -21.00 42.46 5.36
C VAL A 12 -20.82 41.24 4.44
N LEU A 13 -19.67 41.14 3.78
CA LEU A 13 -19.24 39.94 3.08
C LEU A 13 -18.88 38.87 4.11
N LEU A 14 -19.83 37.96 4.40
CA LEU A 14 -19.57 36.73 5.12
C LEU A 14 -18.72 35.81 4.21
N SER A 15 -17.42 35.81 4.43
CA SER A 15 -16.53 34.78 3.87
C SER A 15 -16.79 33.46 4.61
N PHE A 16 -17.63 32.59 4.03
CA PHE A 16 -17.67 31.21 4.46
C PHE A 16 -16.32 30.56 4.11
N PRO A 17 -15.67 29.87 5.07
CA PRO A 17 -14.54 29.04 4.71
C PRO A 17 -15.07 27.97 3.74
N LEU A 18 -14.54 27.93 2.50
CA LEU A 18 -14.69 26.77 1.65
C LEU A 18 -14.06 25.60 2.41
N THR A 19 -14.89 24.75 2.99
CA THR A 19 -14.45 23.43 3.43
C THR A 19 -13.99 22.72 2.18
N ALA A 20 -12.69 22.65 2.03
CA ALA A 20 -12.05 21.92 0.95
C ALA A 20 -12.49 20.45 1.04
N CYS A 21 -13.16 19.99 0.00
CA CYS A 21 -13.62 18.61 -0.10
C CYS A 21 -12.43 17.79 -0.60
N ALA A 22 -12.02 16.80 0.18
CA ALA A 22 -11.06 15.79 -0.24
C ALA A 22 -11.31 15.36 -1.69
N LYS A 23 -10.29 15.49 -2.54
CA LYS A 23 -10.45 15.14 -3.97
C LYS A 23 -10.00 13.71 -4.19
N SER A 24 -10.97 12.79 -4.16
CA SER A 24 -10.75 11.41 -4.61
C SER A 24 -11.15 11.29 -6.08
N GLN A 25 -10.23 10.83 -6.90
CA GLN A 25 -10.42 10.60 -8.33
C GLN A 25 -10.23 9.12 -8.65
N ALA A 26 -11.23 8.48 -9.25
CA ALA A 26 -11.10 7.14 -9.79
C ALA A 26 -10.22 7.18 -11.06
N LEU A 27 -9.32 6.22 -11.17
CA LEU A 27 -8.36 6.08 -12.25
C LEU A 27 -8.38 4.67 -12.84
N GLN A 28 -7.98 4.58 -14.11
CA GLN A 28 -7.61 3.34 -14.77
C GLN A 28 -6.14 3.46 -15.19
N ILE A 29 -5.29 2.56 -14.68
CA ILE A 29 -3.85 2.55 -14.98
C ILE A 29 -3.55 1.25 -15.73
N ASP A 30 -2.69 1.29 -16.74
CA ASP A 30 -2.24 0.07 -17.42
C ASP A 30 -1.40 -0.78 -16.49
N GLY A 31 -1.90 -1.97 -16.15
CA GLY A 31 -1.22 -2.96 -15.32
C GLY A 31 -0.48 -4.00 -16.15
N ASP A 32 -0.13 -5.11 -15.52
CA ASP A 32 0.57 -6.23 -16.16
C ASP A 32 -0.38 -7.10 -17.00
N HIS A 33 -1.59 -7.37 -16.49
CA HIS A 33 -2.62 -8.21 -17.12
C HIS A 33 -3.94 -7.46 -17.34
N GLY A 34 -3.87 -6.21 -17.78
CA GLY A 34 -5.03 -5.38 -18.02
C GLY A 34 -5.07 -4.12 -17.17
N LYS A 35 -6.22 -3.45 -17.12
CA LYS A 35 -6.39 -2.19 -16.39
C LYS A 35 -6.46 -2.41 -14.89
N LEU A 36 -5.73 -1.58 -14.15
CA LEU A 36 -5.82 -1.48 -12.70
C LEU A 36 -6.86 -0.43 -12.32
N SER A 37 -7.82 -0.81 -11.47
CA SER A 37 -8.73 0.12 -10.82
C SER A 37 -7.99 0.80 -9.66
N ALA A 38 -7.90 2.12 -9.69
CA ALA A 38 -7.17 2.89 -8.70
C ALA A 38 -7.95 4.12 -8.23
N ILE A 39 -7.58 4.65 -7.06
CA ILE A 39 -8.06 5.92 -6.54
C ILE A 39 -6.85 6.79 -6.20
N LEU A 40 -6.78 7.95 -6.83
CA LEU A 40 -5.89 9.05 -6.43
C LEU A 40 -6.64 9.93 -5.42
N GLN A 41 -6.10 10.00 -4.21
CA GLN A 41 -6.61 10.85 -3.14
C GLN A 41 -5.60 11.96 -2.87
N THR A 42 -6.04 13.23 -3.01
CA THR A 42 -5.13 14.39 -2.96
C THR A 42 -5.53 15.38 -1.89
N PRO A 43 -4.55 15.99 -1.21
CA PRO A 43 -4.81 17.11 -0.30
C PRO A 43 -5.19 18.36 -1.10
N ASP A 44 -5.73 19.36 -0.40
CA ASP A 44 -6.15 20.63 -1.02
C ASP A 44 -4.98 21.45 -1.57
N LYS A 45 -3.84 21.36 -0.92
CA LYS A 45 -2.65 22.12 -1.30
C LYS A 45 -1.75 21.31 -2.22
N SER A 46 -1.27 21.96 -3.25
CA SER A 46 -0.33 21.44 -4.24
C SER A 46 0.89 22.41 -4.30
N PRO A 47 2.09 21.92 -4.62
CA PRO A 47 2.46 20.52 -4.87
C PRO A 47 2.53 19.68 -3.60
N TYR A 48 2.54 18.34 -3.74
CA TYR A 48 2.48 17.39 -2.62
C TYR A 48 3.36 16.14 -2.86
N PRO A 49 3.89 15.51 -1.80
CA PRO A 49 4.44 14.16 -1.88
C PRO A 49 3.32 13.13 -2.02
N LEU A 50 3.62 11.95 -2.56
CA LEU A 50 2.65 10.90 -2.82
C LEU A 50 3.12 9.56 -2.26
N VAL A 51 2.18 8.79 -1.68
CA VAL A 51 2.40 7.41 -1.22
C VAL A 51 1.57 6.45 -2.07
N ILE A 52 2.21 5.46 -2.67
CA ILE A 52 1.55 4.31 -3.31
C ILE A 52 1.23 3.30 -2.20
N ILE A 53 -0.01 2.78 -2.15
CA ILE A 53 -0.45 1.86 -1.10
C ILE A 53 -0.87 0.52 -1.73
N CYS A 54 -0.14 -0.54 -1.40
CA CYS A 54 -0.33 -1.91 -1.89
C CYS A 54 -1.12 -2.74 -0.87
N HIS A 55 -2.27 -3.30 -1.28
CA HIS A 55 -3.09 -4.17 -0.44
C HIS A 55 -2.51 -5.59 -0.32
N GLY A 56 -3.06 -6.41 0.59
CA GLY A 56 -2.64 -7.79 0.80
C GLY A 56 -3.33 -8.79 -0.12
N PHE A 57 -2.93 -10.06 0.00
CA PHE A 57 -3.53 -11.21 -0.69
C PHE A 57 -5.04 -11.26 -0.47
N THR A 58 -5.83 -11.49 -1.52
CA THR A 58 -7.31 -11.49 -1.53
C THR A 58 -7.99 -10.20 -1.03
N SER A 59 -7.25 -9.14 -0.84
CA SER A 59 -7.75 -7.84 -0.39
C SER A 59 -8.03 -6.91 -1.59
N ASN A 60 -8.27 -5.63 -1.34
CA ASN A 60 -8.50 -4.62 -2.36
C ASN A 60 -8.15 -3.21 -1.85
N LYS A 61 -8.20 -2.22 -2.74
CA LYS A 61 -7.91 -0.81 -2.45
C LYS A 61 -8.85 -0.15 -1.44
N ASP A 62 -10.05 -0.70 -1.23
CA ASP A 62 -11.06 -0.15 -0.34
C ASP A 62 -11.10 -0.84 1.04
N TYR A 63 -10.14 -1.75 1.30
CA TYR A 63 -9.97 -2.36 2.61
C TYR A 63 -9.68 -1.29 3.68
N GLU A 64 -10.29 -1.44 4.87
CA GLU A 64 -10.28 -0.43 5.94
C GLU A 64 -8.86 0.07 6.30
N LEU A 65 -7.90 -0.84 6.43
CA LEU A 65 -6.51 -0.49 6.73
C LEU A 65 -5.90 0.44 5.67
N ILE A 66 -6.20 0.18 4.39
CA ILE A 66 -5.71 0.95 3.24
C ILE A 66 -6.35 2.32 3.18
N THR A 67 -7.68 2.39 3.35
CA THR A 67 -8.44 3.64 3.32
C THR A 67 -8.15 4.52 4.53
N SER A 68 -7.99 3.93 5.73
CA SER A 68 -7.60 4.65 6.94
C SER A 68 -6.24 5.32 6.77
N LEU A 69 -5.25 4.60 6.24
CA LEU A 69 -3.93 5.18 5.95
C LEU A 69 -4.04 6.33 4.93
N ALA A 70 -4.78 6.14 3.83
CA ALA A 70 -4.96 7.16 2.80
C ALA A 70 -5.59 8.44 3.37
N ASN A 71 -6.62 8.32 4.22
CA ASN A 71 -7.28 9.46 4.87
C ASN A 71 -6.34 10.24 5.79
N LYS A 72 -5.48 9.54 6.56
CA LYS A 72 -4.49 10.19 7.44
C LYS A 72 -3.40 10.91 6.65
N LEU A 73 -2.94 10.32 5.55
CA LEU A 73 -1.98 10.95 4.66
C LEU A 73 -2.54 12.24 4.03
N GLU A 74 -3.79 12.18 3.52
CA GLU A 74 -4.46 13.34 2.96
C GLU A 74 -4.61 14.47 3.99
N ALA A 75 -5.11 14.17 5.19
CA ALA A 75 -5.23 15.13 6.28
C ALA A 75 -3.88 15.76 6.65
N ALA A 76 -2.80 15.02 6.46
CA ALA A 76 -1.43 15.51 6.63
C ALA A 76 -0.86 16.20 5.36
N GLY A 77 -1.62 16.42 4.29
CA GLY A 77 -1.15 17.09 3.07
C GLY A 77 -0.23 16.21 2.20
N ILE A 78 -0.40 14.89 2.27
CA ILE A 78 0.29 13.88 1.47
C ILE A 78 -0.73 13.18 0.61
N ALA A 79 -0.52 13.13 -0.71
CA ALA A 79 -1.40 12.39 -1.61
C ALA A 79 -1.17 10.88 -1.50
N SER A 80 -2.15 10.09 -1.93
CA SER A 80 -1.99 8.65 -2.06
C SER A 80 -2.61 8.12 -3.34
N ILE A 81 -2.04 7.04 -3.89
CA ILE A 81 -2.68 6.16 -4.86
C ILE A 81 -2.83 4.79 -4.20
N ARG A 82 -4.08 4.36 -4.03
CA ARG A 82 -4.43 2.99 -3.68
C ARG A 82 -5.08 2.32 -4.87
N PHE A 83 -4.76 1.08 -5.14
CA PHE A 83 -5.20 0.39 -6.35
C PHE A 83 -5.43 -1.10 -6.07
N ASP A 84 -6.26 -1.73 -6.89
CA ASP A 84 -6.41 -3.18 -6.91
C ASP A 84 -5.36 -3.76 -7.84
N PHE A 85 -4.61 -4.77 -7.39
CA PHE A 85 -3.74 -5.55 -8.28
C PHE A 85 -4.56 -6.27 -9.35
N ASN A 86 -3.96 -6.63 -10.49
CA ASN A 86 -4.63 -7.45 -11.48
C ASN A 86 -5.19 -8.74 -10.83
N GLY A 87 -6.41 -9.12 -11.24
CA GLY A 87 -7.14 -10.24 -10.65
C GLY A 87 -7.79 -9.97 -9.28
N HIS A 88 -7.69 -8.74 -8.75
CA HIS A 88 -8.30 -8.35 -7.48
C HIS A 88 -9.32 -7.22 -7.67
N GLY A 89 -10.30 -7.15 -6.78
CA GLY A 89 -11.25 -6.04 -6.69
C GLY A 89 -11.94 -5.72 -8.01
N TYR A 90 -11.72 -4.52 -8.53
CA TYR A 90 -12.28 -4.02 -9.79
C TYR A 90 -11.23 -3.92 -10.91
N SER A 91 -10.02 -4.45 -10.71
CA SER A 91 -9.01 -4.55 -11.76
C SER A 91 -9.30 -5.72 -12.69
N GLU A 92 -8.83 -5.61 -13.94
CA GLU A 92 -8.90 -6.70 -14.91
C GLU A 92 -7.93 -7.84 -14.55
N GLY A 93 -8.05 -8.96 -15.26
CA GLY A 93 -7.28 -10.20 -15.02
C GLY A 93 -8.01 -11.17 -14.09
N ASP A 94 -7.51 -12.38 -14.02
CA ASP A 94 -8.05 -13.44 -13.17
C ASP A 94 -7.17 -13.65 -11.94
N PHE A 95 -7.82 -13.83 -10.78
CA PHE A 95 -7.11 -14.08 -9.51
C PHE A 95 -6.22 -15.34 -9.59
N GLN A 96 -6.65 -16.35 -10.35
CA GLN A 96 -5.89 -17.59 -10.55
C GLN A 96 -4.54 -17.34 -11.23
N ASP A 97 -4.44 -16.32 -12.08
CA ASP A 97 -3.22 -16.00 -12.84
C ASP A 97 -2.27 -15.04 -12.08
N MET A 98 -2.72 -14.52 -10.93
CA MET A 98 -1.92 -13.63 -10.10
C MET A 98 -0.64 -14.30 -9.60
N THR A 99 0.45 -13.55 -9.61
CA THR A 99 1.72 -13.86 -8.95
C THR A 99 2.29 -12.62 -8.27
N VAL A 100 3.17 -12.79 -7.28
CA VAL A 100 3.86 -11.64 -6.66
C VAL A 100 4.70 -10.86 -7.70
N LEU A 101 5.20 -11.52 -8.73
CA LEU A 101 5.95 -10.84 -9.81
C LEU A 101 5.04 -9.94 -10.65
N ASN A 102 3.82 -10.38 -10.96
CA ASN A 102 2.83 -9.53 -11.66
C ASN A 102 2.42 -8.34 -10.79
N GLU A 103 2.20 -8.54 -9.50
CA GLU A 103 1.88 -7.45 -8.57
C GLU A 103 3.01 -6.43 -8.45
N ILE A 104 4.28 -6.86 -8.51
CA ILE A 104 5.44 -5.95 -8.57
C ILE A 104 5.40 -5.15 -9.89
N SER A 105 5.07 -5.80 -11.02
CA SER A 105 4.91 -5.10 -12.31
C SER A 105 3.79 -4.06 -12.21
N ASP A 106 2.65 -4.39 -11.62
CA ASP A 106 1.55 -3.45 -11.39
C ASP A 106 2.00 -2.25 -10.54
N ALA A 107 2.71 -2.49 -9.43
CA ALA A 107 3.22 -1.43 -8.57
C ALA A 107 4.22 -0.51 -9.30
N LEU A 108 5.05 -1.05 -10.19
CA LEU A 108 5.95 -0.27 -11.06
C LEU A 108 5.17 0.58 -12.06
N LYS A 109 4.08 0.07 -12.66
CA LYS A 109 3.19 0.83 -13.55
C LYS A 109 2.49 1.98 -12.81
N VAL A 110 2.04 1.73 -11.57
CA VAL A 110 1.48 2.79 -10.71
C VAL A 110 2.54 3.84 -10.36
N TYR A 111 3.79 3.43 -10.10
CA TYR A 111 4.90 4.36 -9.91
C TYR A 111 5.14 5.22 -11.15
N ASP A 112 5.19 4.61 -12.35
CA ASP A 112 5.39 5.31 -13.61
C ASP A 112 4.24 6.30 -13.92
N TYR A 113 3.03 5.99 -13.48
CA TYR A 113 1.90 6.91 -13.53
C TYR A 113 2.09 8.08 -12.54
N ALA A 114 2.42 7.78 -11.30
CA ALA A 114 2.55 8.77 -10.23
C ALA A 114 3.61 9.84 -10.53
N VAL A 115 4.77 9.45 -11.06
CA VAL A 115 5.85 10.40 -11.38
C VAL A 115 5.56 11.32 -12.56
N LYS A 116 4.53 11.03 -13.36
CA LYS A 116 4.07 11.89 -14.46
C LYS A 116 3.09 12.96 -14.01
N LEU A 117 2.56 12.87 -12.80
CA LEU A 117 1.65 13.88 -12.26
C LEU A 117 2.44 15.14 -11.89
N PRO A 118 2.12 16.31 -12.51
CA PRO A 118 2.95 17.52 -12.34
C PRO A 118 2.95 18.07 -10.91
N GLN A 119 1.98 17.70 -10.09
CA GLN A 119 1.87 18.13 -8.69
C GLN A 119 2.70 17.26 -7.72
N VAL A 120 3.19 16.09 -8.15
CA VAL A 120 3.91 15.14 -7.30
C VAL A 120 5.37 15.55 -7.18
N THR A 121 5.80 15.83 -5.94
CA THR A 121 7.18 16.23 -5.65
C THR A 121 8.11 15.06 -5.38
N SER A 122 7.55 13.98 -4.82
CA SER A 122 8.28 12.75 -4.50
C SER A 122 7.30 11.59 -4.33
N VAL A 123 7.79 10.37 -4.54
CA VAL A 123 7.00 9.14 -4.37
C VAL A 123 7.59 8.29 -3.26
N SER A 124 6.69 7.75 -2.44
CA SER A 124 6.96 6.74 -1.39
C SER A 124 6.02 5.56 -1.59
N ILE A 125 6.26 4.46 -0.89
CA ILE A 125 5.44 3.26 -1.02
C ILE A 125 5.15 2.63 0.34
N ALA A 126 3.93 2.14 0.52
CA ALA A 126 3.49 1.36 1.66
C ALA A 126 2.84 0.06 1.19
N GLY A 127 2.84 -0.98 2.02
CA GLY A 127 2.13 -2.21 1.71
C GLY A 127 1.79 -3.03 2.94
N HIS A 128 0.65 -3.74 2.87
CA HIS A 128 0.20 -4.67 3.90
C HIS A 128 0.34 -6.11 3.42
N SER A 129 0.81 -7.00 4.30
CA SER A 129 0.86 -8.44 4.02
C SER A 129 1.66 -8.76 2.74
N GLN A 130 1.08 -9.47 1.76
CA GLN A 130 1.70 -9.69 0.43
C GLN A 130 2.05 -8.37 -0.26
N GLY A 131 1.17 -7.35 -0.19
CA GLY A 131 1.49 -6.01 -0.69
C GLY A 131 2.69 -5.37 0.01
N GLY A 132 3.01 -5.77 1.25
CA GLY A 132 4.26 -5.41 1.92
C GLY A 132 5.49 -6.03 1.27
N VAL A 133 5.39 -7.29 0.81
CA VAL A 133 6.45 -7.92 0.00
C VAL A 133 6.61 -7.19 -1.33
N VAL A 134 5.51 -6.94 -2.03
CA VAL A 134 5.51 -6.17 -3.29
C VAL A 134 6.15 -4.80 -3.08
N ALA A 135 5.73 -4.04 -2.07
CA ALA A 135 6.27 -2.71 -1.77
C ALA A 135 7.78 -2.76 -1.47
N SER A 136 8.25 -3.77 -0.69
CA SER A 136 9.65 -3.93 -0.34
C SER A 136 10.53 -4.23 -1.56
N MET A 137 10.08 -5.14 -2.44
CA MET A 137 10.80 -5.52 -3.65
C MET A 137 10.76 -4.41 -4.70
N THR A 138 9.63 -3.73 -4.87
CA THR A 138 9.51 -2.55 -5.74
C THR A 138 10.45 -1.42 -5.29
N ALA A 139 10.51 -1.14 -3.98
CA ALA A 139 11.47 -0.17 -3.44
C ALA A 139 12.92 -0.60 -3.68
N GLY A 140 13.22 -1.90 -3.55
CA GLY A 140 14.54 -2.46 -3.86
C GLY A 140 14.95 -2.30 -5.32
N GLN A 141 14.02 -2.48 -6.26
CA GLN A 141 14.27 -2.28 -7.70
C GLN A 141 14.45 -0.81 -8.08
N LEU A 142 13.63 0.09 -7.50
CA LEU A 142 13.67 1.52 -7.81
C LEU A 142 14.78 2.27 -7.06
N GLY A 143 15.10 1.84 -5.84
CA GLY A 143 16.12 2.46 -4.99
C GLY A 143 15.69 3.77 -4.33
N ALA A 144 16.48 4.24 -3.36
CA ALA A 144 16.18 5.41 -2.52
C ALA A 144 16.19 6.76 -3.28
N LYS A 145 16.72 6.81 -4.50
CA LYS A 145 16.63 8.00 -5.34
C LYS A 145 15.21 8.21 -5.87
N LYS A 146 14.47 7.12 -6.11
CA LYS A 146 13.12 7.12 -6.66
C LYS A 146 12.05 6.97 -5.58
N ILE A 147 12.28 6.12 -4.57
CA ILE A 147 11.37 5.93 -3.44
C ILE A 147 11.95 6.63 -2.21
N LYS A 148 11.25 7.65 -1.70
CA LYS A 148 11.73 8.47 -0.57
C LYS A 148 11.62 7.76 0.78
N ALA A 149 10.53 7.02 1.00
CA ALA A 149 10.29 6.29 2.23
C ALA A 149 9.47 5.02 1.95
N LEU A 150 9.66 3.98 2.77
CA LEU A 150 9.01 2.68 2.66
C LEU A 150 8.35 2.32 3.99
N ALA A 151 7.06 1.94 3.97
CA ALA A 151 6.38 1.41 5.15
C ALA A 151 5.78 0.03 4.87
N LEU A 152 6.05 -0.93 5.75
CA LEU A 152 5.60 -2.31 5.65
C LEU A 152 4.72 -2.65 6.86
N MET A 153 3.47 -3.02 6.62
CA MET A 153 2.52 -3.46 7.63
C MET A 153 2.38 -4.98 7.55
N ALA A 154 2.86 -5.70 8.55
CA ALA A 154 2.84 -7.16 8.62
C ALA A 154 3.31 -7.85 7.31
N PRO A 155 4.50 -7.51 6.75
CA PRO A 155 4.93 -7.97 5.44
C PRO A 155 5.07 -9.49 5.38
N ALA A 156 4.33 -10.14 4.46
CA ALA A 156 4.15 -11.59 4.40
C ALA A 156 5.29 -12.34 3.69
N ALA A 157 6.55 -12.06 4.04
CA ALA A 157 7.67 -12.78 3.42
C ALA A 157 7.69 -14.30 3.71
N VAL A 158 6.82 -14.78 4.62
CA VAL A 158 6.54 -16.19 4.87
C VAL A 158 6.03 -16.93 3.63
N LEU A 159 5.42 -16.20 2.66
CA LEU A 159 4.84 -16.80 1.45
C LEU A 159 5.83 -17.68 0.66
N ARG A 160 7.12 -17.34 0.69
CA ARG A 160 8.17 -18.15 0.05
C ARG A 160 8.37 -19.48 0.78
N GLU A 161 8.55 -19.44 2.09
CA GLU A 161 8.73 -20.64 2.91
C GLU A 161 7.49 -21.54 2.88
N ASP A 162 6.30 -20.94 2.90
CA ASP A 162 5.03 -21.69 2.81
C ASP A 162 4.90 -22.36 1.44
N SER A 163 5.23 -21.69 0.35
CA SER A 163 5.22 -22.27 -0.99
C SER A 163 6.23 -23.41 -1.15
N ILE A 164 7.42 -23.30 -0.54
CA ILE A 164 8.44 -24.38 -0.51
C ILE A 164 7.91 -25.59 0.29
N ARG A 165 7.20 -25.36 1.39
CA ARG A 165 6.62 -26.42 2.24
C ARG A 165 5.37 -27.06 1.66
N GLY A 166 4.82 -26.53 0.58
CA GLY A 166 3.54 -27.00 0.02
C GLY A 166 2.35 -26.65 0.91
N ASN A 167 2.34 -25.44 1.45
CA ASN A 167 1.26 -24.91 2.28
C ASN A 167 0.81 -23.54 1.77
N LEU A 168 -0.51 -23.35 1.71
CA LEU A 168 -1.13 -22.07 1.39
C LEU A 168 -2.31 -21.86 2.36
N PHE A 169 -2.13 -21.10 3.42
CA PHE A 169 -3.14 -20.87 4.46
C PHE A 169 -3.72 -22.15 5.07
N GLY A 170 -2.91 -23.21 5.22
CA GLY A 170 -3.34 -24.51 5.72
C GLY A 170 -3.82 -25.50 4.66
N TYR A 171 -4.01 -25.06 3.41
CA TYR A 171 -4.24 -25.96 2.27
C TYR A 171 -2.90 -26.53 1.81
N THR A 172 -2.77 -27.86 1.85
CA THR A 172 -1.52 -28.57 1.53
C THR A 172 -1.53 -29.12 0.12
N TYR A 173 -0.35 -29.11 -0.52
CA TYR A 173 -0.14 -29.63 -1.87
C TYR A 173 1.29 -30.17 -2.00
N ASP A 174 1.56 -30.95 -3.06
CA ASP A 174 2.90 -31.38 -3.40
C ASP A 174 3.71 -30.17 -3.96
N SER A 175 4.67 -29.67 -3.18
CA SER A 175 5.46 -28.49 -3.54
C SER A 175 6.44 -28.77 -4.70
N LEU A 176 6.82 -30.00 -4.94
CA LEU A 176 7.71 -30.38 -6.06
C LEU A 176 6.95 -30.55 -7.37
N ASN A 177 5.66 -30.88 -7.29
CA ASN A 177 4.77 -30.99 -8.44
C ASN A 177 3.40 -30.36 -8.11
N PRO A 178 3.34 -29.02 -8.01
CA PRO A 178 2.08 -28.35 -7.65
C PRO A 178 0.99 -28.63 -8.66
N PRO A 179 -0.28 -28.77 -8.23
CA PRO A 179 -1.43 -28.91 -9.13
C PRO A 179 -1.60 -27.63 -9.97
N ASP A 180 -2.45 -27.66 -10.99
CA ASP A 180 -2.70 -26.49 -11.83
C ASP A 180 -3.24 -25.31 -11.02
N TYR A 181 -3.98 -25.59 -9.95
CA TYR A 181 -4.38 -24.62 -8.95
C TYR A 181 -4.61 -25.27 -7.59
N VAL A 182 -4.52 -24.50 -6.53
CA VAL A 182 -4.97 -24.84 -5.18
C VAL A 182 -6.22 -24.04 -4.89
N GLU A 183 -7.35 -24.71 -4.63
CA GLU A 183 -8.56 -24.05 -4.19
C GLU A 183 -8.46 -23.75 -2.69
N ILE A 184 -8.67 -22.50 -2.32
CA ILE A 184 -8.61 -22.01 -0.96
C ILE A 184 -9.99 -21.52 -0.51
N PHE A 185 -10.05 -20.81 0.64
CA PHE A 185 -11.30 -20.30 1.19
C PHE A 185 -12.12 -19.52 0.14
N ASN A 186 -13.45 -19.57 0.25
CA ASN A 186 -14.43 -18.93 -0.64
C ASN A 186 -14.35 -19.37 -2.12
N GLY A 187 -13.78 -20.56 -2.41
CA GLY A 187 -13.67 -21.09 -3.76
C GLY A 187 -12.65 -20.36 -4.65
N LEU A 188 -11.80 -19.53 -4.07
CA LEU A 188 -10.72 -18.88 -4.79
C LEU A 188 -9.67 -19.91 -5.21
N ARG A 189 -9.13 -19.74 -6.42
CA ARG A 189 -8.10 -20.61 -6.99
C ARG A 189 -6.79 -19.86 -7.12
N VAL A 190 -5.75 -20.41 -6.51
CA VAL A 190 -4.38 -19.91 -6.65
C VAL A 190 -3.65 -20.81 -7.66
N GLY A 191 -3.23 -20.22 -8.76
CA GLY A 191 -2.63 -20.98 -9.85
C GLY A 191 -1.23 -21.51 -9.54
N ARG A 192 -0.83 -22.55 -10.26
CA ARG A 192 0.50 -23.17 -10.19
C ARG A 192 1.63 -22.14 -10.30
N ASN A 193 1.47 -21.13 -11.15
CA ASN A 193 2.48 -20.10 -11.39
C ASN A 193 2.78 -19.26 -10.14
N TYR A 194 1.76 -18.96 -9.32
CA TYR A 194 1.99 -18.32 -8.03
C TYR A 194 2.94 -19.14 -7.17
N ILE A 195 2.66 -20.45 -7.03
CA ILE A 195 3.45 -21.35 -6.19
C ILE A 195 4.89 -21.43 -6.69
N LEU A 196 5.09 -21.72 -7.98
CA LEU A 196 6.42 -21.89 -8.56
C LEU A 196 7.27 -20.62 -8.49
N THR A 197 6.65 -19.46 -8.76
CA THR A 197 7.36 -18.16 -8.67
C THR A 197 7.65 -17.78 -7.23
N ALA A 198 6.73 -18.02 -6.29
CA ALA A 198 6.93 -17.72 -4.87
C ALA A 198 8.09 -18.56 -4.27
N GLN A 199 8.24 -19.83 -4.63
CA GLN A 199 9.32 -20.68 -4.15
C GLN A 199 10.73 -20.13 -4.44
N THR A 200 10.88 -19.42 -5.55
CA THR A 200 12.18 -18.90 -6.03
C THR A 200 12.32 -17.39 -5.82
N LEU A 201 11.31 -16.74 -5.23
CA LEU A 201 11.26 -15.29 -5.09
C LEU A 201 12.38 -14.78 -4.17
N GLN A 202 13.23 -13.93 -4.70
CA GLN A 202 14.35 -13.31 -3.97
C GLN A 202 13.88 -12.09 -3.18
N ILE A 203 13.08 -12.31 -2.12
CA ILE A 203 12.42 -11.25 -1.38
C ILE A 203 13.42 -10.33 -0.71
N TYR A 204 14.23 -10.85 0.19
CA TYR A 204 15.17 -10.06 0.98
C TYR A 204 16.34 -9.57 0.13
N GLU A 205 16.83 -10.38 -0.78
CA GLU A 205 17.93 -10.09 -1.70
C GLU A 205 17.59 -8.92 -2.65
N THR A 206 16.32 -8.79 -3.00
CA THR A 206 15.83 -7.64 -3.77
C THR A 206 15.57 -6.43 -2.86
N ALA A 207 14.89 -6.65 -1.74
CA ALA A 207 14.52 -5.61 -0.80
C ALA A 207 15.74 -4.88 -0.20
N GLU A 208 16.83 -5.59 0.11
CA GLU A 208 18.05 -5.01 0.70
C GLU A 208 18.75 -3.95 -0.17
N LYS A 209 18.43 -3.90 -1.46
CA LYS A 209 18.94 -2.86 -2.38
C LYS A 209 18.38 -1.48 -2.06
N TYR A 210 17.25 -1.40 -1.36
CA TYR A 210 16.71 -0.15 -0.87
C TYR A 210 17.48 0.32 0.37
N LYS A 211 18.02 1.54 0.33
CA LYS A 211 18.85 2.12 1.41
C LYS A 211 18.20 3.38 2.04
N GLY A 212 16.99 3.71 1.64
CA GLY A 212 16.23 4.82 2.21
C GLY A 212 15.59 4.48 3.57
N PRO A 213 14.86 5.46 4.16
CA PRO A 213 14.13 5.25 5.41
C PRO A 213 13.05 4.17 5.27
N ALA A 214 13.00 3.22 6.22
CA ALA A 214 12.01 2.15 6.24
C ALA A 214 11.37 2.00 7.63
N LEU A 215 10.05 1.75 7.64
CA LEU A 215 9.30 1.39 8.84
C LEU A 215 8.63 0.03 8.65
N MET A 216 8.74 -0.84 9.64
CA MET A 216 7.91 -2.03 9.76
C MET A 216 6.98 -1.89 10.95
N VAL A 217 5.67 -2.15 10.76
CA VAL A 217 4.67 -2.23 11.85
C VAL A 217 4.12 -3.64 11.86
N HIS A 218 4.12 -4.32 13.03
CA HIS A 218 3.67 -5.70 13.10
C HIS A 218 3.01 -6.03 14.44
N GLY A 219 1.92 -6.78 14.39
CA GLY A 219 1.25 -7.29 15.58
C GLY A 219 1.97 -8.51 16.16
N THR A 220 2.21 -8.54 17.49
CA THR A 220 2.84 -9.73 18.10
C THR A 220 1.89 -10.93 18.25
N GLY A 221 0.57 -10.71 18.06
CA GLY A 221 -0.46 -11.74 18.01
C GLY A 221 -0.79 -12.22 16.61
N ASP A 222 -0.02 -11.82 15.60
CA ASP A 222 -0.19 -12.26 14.21
C ASP A 222 0.14 -13.74 14.07
N ILE A 223 -0.90 -14.56 13.79
CA ILE A 223 -0.80 -16.01 13.61
C ILE A 223 -0.67 -16.40 12.12
N ILE A 224 -0.82 -15.43 11.21
CA ILE A 224 -0.71 -15.64 9.76
C ILE A 224 0.73 -15.40 9.31
N VAL A 225 1.29 -14.27 9.71
CA VAL A 225 2.67 -13.90 9.44
C VAL A 225 3.40 -13.65 10.77
N PRO A 226 4.32 -14.51 11.19
CA PRO A 226 5.10 -14.25 12.40
C PRO A 226 5.86 -12.90 12.33
N TYR A 227 5.76 -12.09 13.37
CA TYR A 227 6.43 -10.77 13.41
C TYR A 227 7.95 -10.83 13.21
N THR A 228 8.55 -12.00 13.39
CA THR A 228 9.97 -12.25 13.12
C THR A 228 10.38 -11.96 11.69
N TYR A 229 9.44 -12.00 10.73
CA TYR A 229 9.69 -11.57 9.35
C TYR A 229 9.95 -10.06 9.25
N SER A 230 9.27 -9.24 10.03
CA SER A 230 9.59 -7.80 10.14
C SER A 230 10.97 -7.57 10.77
N LEU A 231 11.38 -8.39 11.74
CA LEU A 231 12.72 -8.32 12.30
C LEU A 231 13.81 -8.72 11.27
N ARG A 232 13.50 -9.63 10.34
CA ARG A 232 14.41 -9.92 9.22
C ARG A 232 14.55 -8.73 8.28
N TYR A 233 13.47 -8.04 7.93
CA TYR A 233 13.53 -6.79 7.15
C TYR A 233 14.37 -5.73 7.86
N GLN A 234 14.26 -5.58 9.17
CA GLN A 234 15.08 -4.64 9.94
C GLN A 234 16.58 -4.90 9.77
N LYS A 235 16.98 -6.17 9.70
CA LYS A 235 18.40 -6.53 9.53
C LYS A 235 19.00 -6.11 8.19
N ILE A 236 18.18 -6.02 7.14
CA ILE A 236 18.63 -5.65 5.79
C ILE A 236 18.50 -4.17 5.46
N TYR A 237 17.67 -3.45 6.23
CA TYR A 237 17.44 -2.02 6.03
C TYR A 237 18.25 -1.18 7.04
N PRO A 238 19.34 -0.52 6.62
CA PRO A 238 20.23 0.21 7.54
C PRO A 238 19.56 1.40 8.24
N ASN A 239 18.54 2.00 7.61
CA ASN A 239 17.80 3.17 8.10
C ASN A 239 16.36 2.78 8.45
N SER A 240 16.18 1.82 9.35
CA SER A 240 14.85 1.30 9.62
C SER A 240 14.47 1.30 11.09
N LYS A 241 13.14 1.26 11.33
CA LYS A 241 12.52 1.07 12.62
C LYS A 241 11.48 -0.05 12.53
N VAL A 242 11.36 -0.85 13.59
CA VAL A 242 10.25 -1.80 13.78
C VAL A 242 9.41 -1.33 14.96
N GLU A 243 8.10 -1.25 14.74
CA GLU A 243 7.09 -1.03 15.77
C GLU A 243 6.30 -2.32 15.96
N LEU A 244 6.50 -2.98 17.09
CA LEU A 244 5.75 -4.17 17.47
C LEU A 244 4.55 -3.77 18.31
N LEU A 245 3.34 -4.12 17.85
CA LEU A 245 2.09 -3.85 18.55
C LEU A 245 1.67 -5.08 19.36
N PRO A 246 1.72 -5.02 20.70
CA PRO A 246 1.42 -6.17 21.55
C PRO A 246 0.01 -6.71 21.32
N LYS A 247 -0.11 -8.03 21.02
CA LYS A 247 -1.36 -8.77 20.80
C LYS A 247 -2.19 -8.35 19.58
N PHE A 248 -1.71 -7.44 18.75
CA PHE A 248 -2.39 -7.14 17.48
C PHE A 248 -2.29 -8.31 16.52
N ASP A 249 -3.36 -8.56 15.77
CA ASP A 249 -3.43 -9.57 14.73
C ASP A 249 -2.87 -9.06 13.39
N HIS A 250 -2.90 -9.93 12.37
CA HIS A 250 -2.41 -9.65 11.02
C HIS A 250 -3.04 -8.42 10.36
N SER A 251 -4.32 -8.18 10.62
CA SER A 251 -5.12 -7.10 10.03
C SER A 251 -5.23 -5.87 10.94
N PHE A 252 -4.57 -5.89 12.10
CA PHE A 252 -4.60 -4.81 13.10
C PHE A 252 -6.01 -4.49 13.60
N ARG A 253 -6.93 -5.48 13.61
CA ARG A 253 -8.35 -5.29 13.98
C ARG A 253 -8.58 -4.78 15.39
N GLN A 254 -7.61 -4.93 16.28
CA GLN A 254 -7.68 -4.39 17.65
C GLN A 254 -7.72 -2.86 17.67
N ASP A 255 -7.02 -2.20 16.72
CA ASP A 255 -7.01 -0.75 16.58
C ASP A 255 -6.33 -0.36 15.26
N VAL A 256 -7.12 -0.35 14.17
CA VAL A 256 -6.66 0.04 12.82
C VAL A 256 -6.18 1.49 12.81
N ASP A 257 -6.84 2.36 13.59
CA ASP A 257 -6.50 3.78 13.67
C ASP A 257 -5.09 3.98 14.22
N LYS A 258 -4.75 3.29 15.30
CA LYS A 258 -3.40 3.33 15.89
C LYS A 258 -2.33 2.82 14.92
N ALA A 259 -2.55 1.67 14.27
CA ALA A 259 -1.58 1.10 13.35
C ALA A 259 -1.32 2.03 12.16
N THR A 260 -2.37 2.59 11.56
CA THR A 260 -2.27 3.53 10.42
C THR A 260 -1.72 4.89 10.84
N GLN A 261 -1.97 5.35 12.07
CA GLN A 261 -1.38 6.58 12.59
C GLN A 261 0.15 6.48 12.70
N ILE A 262 0.68 5.35 13.18
CA ILE A 262 2.13 5.12 13.24
C ILE A 262 2.78 5.23 11.86
N VAL A 263 2.13 4.65 10.84
CA VAL A 263 2.61 4.70 9.45
C VAL A 263 2.50 6.12 8.88
N ALA A 264 1.40 6.81 9.14
CA ALA A 264 1.21 8.20 8.70
C ALA A 264 2.25 9.13 9.33
N ASP A 265 2.50 9.03 10.65
CA ASP A 265 3.50 9.82 11.36
C ASP A 265 4.92 9.61 10.79
N PHE A 266 5.23 8.36 10.42
CA PHE A 266 6.49 8.06 9.74
C PHE A 266 6.60 8.82 8.41
N PHE A 267 5.57 8.74 7.54
CA PHE A 267 5.61 9.47 6.27
C PHE A 267 5.62 10.99 6.45
N ILE A 268 4.88 11.53 7.42
CA ILE A 268 4.92 12.96 7.75
C ILE A 268 6.35 13.39 8.09
N LYS A 269 7.04 12.62 8.92
CA LYS A 269 8.43 12.92 9.31
C LYS A 269 9.41 12.83 8.15
N GLN A 270 9.18 11.93 7.17
CA GLN A 270 10.11 11.70 6.06
C GLN A 270 9.86 12.61 4.85
N LEU A 271 8.65 13.16 4.71
CA LEU A 271 8.22 13.85 3.50
C LEU A 271 7.94 15.34 3.70
N LYS A 272 7.90 15.79 4.94
CA LYS A 272 7.74 17.19 5.36
C LYS A 272 8.94 17.66 6.16
#